data_6e9c9b1fb1e2789a291e352fb48c5b80
#
_entry.id   6e9c9b1fb1e2789a291e352fb48c5b80
#
_cell.length_a   1.000
_cell.length_b   1.000
_cell.length_c   1.000
_cell.angle_alpha   90.00
_cell.angle_beta   90.00
_cell.angle_gamma   90.00
#
_symmetry.space_group_name_H-M   'P 1'
#
loop_
_entity.id
_entity.type
_entity.pdbx_description
1 polymer ?
#
loop_
_entity_poly.entity_id
_entity_poly.type
_entity_poly.pdbx_seq_one_letter_code
_entity_poly.pdbx_strand_id
1 'polypeptide(L)' 'MIVKDKLHNEYTLICDICGTEIEGFDNFSEAVGHKKQEGWKSEKHKGEWEDICPKCQEG' A
#
# COMPACT_ATOMS: atom_id res chain seq x y z
N MET A 1 2.73 2.57 -1.21
CA MET A 1 3.32 3.12 0.03
C MET A 1 2.47 2.76 1.23
N ILE A 2 3.09 2.37 2.32
CA ILE A 2 2.39 2.10 3.58
C ILE A 2 2.85 3.13 4.60
N VAL A 3 1.91 3.90 5.14
CA VAL A 3 2.22 4.93 6.13
C VAL A 3 1.51 4.64 7.44
N LYS A 4 2.10 5.08 8.54
CA LYS A 4 1.51 4.93 9.85
C LYS A 4 0.86 6.23 10.29
N ASP A 5 -0.41 6.15 10.68
CA ASP A 5 -1.13 7.27 11.26
C ASP A 5 -0.88 7.28 12.76
N LYS A 6 -0.10 8.24 13.23
CA LYS A 6 0.25 8.34 14.65
C LYS A 6 -0.95 8.67 15.54
N LEU A 7 -1.93 9.37 14.99
CA LEU A 7 -3.10 9.80 15.75
C LEU A 7 -4.01 8.62 16.11
N HIS A 8 -4.20 7.71 15.15
CA HIS A 8 -5.11 6.58 15.32
C HIS A 8 -4.38 5.25 15.48
N ASN A 9 -3.05 5.28 15.45
CA ASN A 9 -2.22 4.09 15.58
C ASN A 9 -2.57 3.00 14.55
N GLU A 10 -2.89 3.43 13.34
CA GLU A 10 -3.27 2.57 12.24
C GLU A 10 -2.33 2.75 11.05
N TYR A 11 -2.36 1.79 10.13
CA TYR A 11 -1.59 1.88 8.90
C TYR A 11 -2.51 2.11 7.71
N THR A 12 -2.01 2.84 6.73
CA THR A 12 -2.73 3.13 5.48
C THR A 12 -1.89 2.67 4.29
N LEU A 13 -2.52 1.93 3.39
CA LEU A 13 -1.90 1.48 2.15
C LEU A 13 -2.28 2.44 1.04
N ILE A 14 -1.28 3.01 0.38
CA ILE A 14 -1.49 4.04 -0.65
C ILE A 14 -0.85 3.59 -1.96
N CYS A 15 -1.62 3.65 -3.05
CA CYS A 15 -1.08 3.41 -4.39
C CYS A 15 -0.25 4.61 -4.82
N ASP A 16 0.99 4.38 -5.21
CA ASP A 16 1.89 5.46 -5.62
C ASP A 16 1.58 5.99 -7.02
N ILE A 17 0.73 5.31 -7.76
CA ILE A 17 0.37 5.72 -9.12
C ILE A 17 -0.92 6.55 -9.14
N CYS A 18 -2.01 6.02 -8.59
CA CYS A 18 -3.32 6.68 -8.65
C CYS A 18 -3.75 7.33 -7.34
N GLY A 19 -3.04 7.08 -6.24
CA GLY A 19 -3.35 7.67 -4.94
C GLY A 19 -4.49 6.99 -4.18
N THR A 20 -4.93 5.81 -4.59
CA THR A 20 -5.94 5.07 -3.86
C THR A 20 -5.44 4.73 -2.46
N GLU A 21 -6.25 5.02 -1.43
CA GLU A 21 -5.88 4.78 -0.04
C GLU A 21 -6.81 3.76 0.61
N ILE A 22 -6.23 2.85 1.37
CA ILE A 22 -6.97 1.86 2.15
C ILE A 22 -6.51 1.95 3.59
N GLU A 23 -7.41 2.31 4.49
CA GLU A 23 -7.10 2.54 5.91
C GLU A 23 -7.57 1.39 6.79
N GLY A 24 -7.23 1.47 8.08
CA GLY A 24 -7.76 0.59 9.09
C GLY A 24 -6.96 -0.67 9.38
N PHE A 25 -5.71 -0.71 8.97
CA PHE A 25 -4.84 -1.84 9.31
C PHE A 25 -4.23 -1.64 10.69
N ASP A 26 -4.39 -2.64 11.56
CA ASP A 26 -3.88 -2.56 12.93
C ASP A 26 -2.36 -2.63 13.02
N ASN A 27 -1.73 -3.29 12.05
CA ASN A 27 -0.29 -3.40 12.02
C ASN A 27 0.22 -3.50 10.59
N PHE A 28 1.55 -3.38 10.45
CA PHE A 28 2.20 -3.41 9.14
C PHE A 28 1.97 -4.74 8.42
N SER A 29 1.99 -5.84 9.16
CA SER A 29 1.79 -7.17 8.56
C SER A 29 0.41 -7.31 7.93
N GLU A 30 -0.60 -6.71 8.52
CA GLU A 30 -1.95 -6.75 7.95
C GLU A 30 -2.02 -5.98 6.63
N ALA A 31 -1.36 -4.84 6.56
CA ALA A 31 -1.30 -4.06 5.33
C ALA A 31 -0.60 -4.85 4.22
N VAL A 32 0.51 -5.49 4.53
CA VAL A 32 1.25 -6.32 3.57
C VAL A 32 0.42 -7.52 3.13
N GLY A 33 -0.29 -8.16 4.07
CA GLY A 33 -1.17 -9.28 3.76
C GLY A 33 -2.29 -8.89 2.82
N HIS A 34 -2.88 -7.71 3.05
CA HIS A 34 -3.92 -7.18 2.17
C HIS A 34 -3.40 -6.94 0.76
N LYS A 35 -2.20 -6.39 0.64
CA LYS A 35 -1.56 -6.18 -0.66
C LYS A 35 -1.49 -7.47 -1.45
N LYS A 36 -1.00 -8.53 -0.81
CA LYS A 36 -0.86 -9.83 -1.46
C LYS A 36 -2.21 -10.42 -1.83
N GLN A 37 -3.18 -10.28 -0.95
CA GLN A 37 -4.51 -10.83 -1.17
C GLN A 37 -5.25 -10.14 -2.32
N GLU A 38 -5.09 -8.82 -2.41
CA GLU A 38 -5.75 -8.02 -3.45
C GLU A 38 -4.97 -7.96 -4.77
N GLY A 39 -3.78 -8.51 -4.79
CA GLY A 39 -2.97 -8.53 -6.01
C GLY A 39 -2.17 -7.27 -6.28
N TRP A 40 -1.86 -6.52 -5.23
CA TRP A 40 -1.00 -5.34 -5.36
C TRP A 40 0.42 -5.78 -5.67
N LYS A 41 1.13 -4.94 -6.39
CA LYS A 41 2.52 -5.19 -6.78
C LYS A 41 3.44 -4.20 -6.10
N SER A 42 4.64 -4.66 -5.73
CA SER A 42 5.67 -3.79 -5.18
C SER A 42 6.80 -3.67 -6.20
N GLU A 43 7.20 -2.45 -6.52
CA GLU A 43 8.30 -2.20 -7.43
C GLU A 43 9.27 -1.21 -6.81
N LYS A 44 10.54 -1.34 -7.17
CA LYS A 44 11.58 -0.45 -6.69
C LYS A 44 11.96 0.53 -7.79
N HIS A 45 11.80 1.82 -7.51
CA HIS A 45 12.15 2.89 -8.43
C HIS A 45 13.08 3.87 -7.73
N LYS A 46 14.24 4.11 -8.31
CA LYS A 46 15.22 5.07 -7.78
C LYS A 46 15.57 4.84 -6.32
N GLY A 47 15.64 3.57 -5.91
CA GLY A 47 15.99 3.21 -4.55
C GLY A 47 14.83 3.21 -3.57
N GLU A 48 13.63 3.55 -4.01
CA GLU A 48 12.44 3.57 -3.16
C GLU A 48 11.41 2.54 -3.61
N TRP A 49 10.74 1.92 -2.64
CA TRP A 49 9.69 0.96 -2.92
C TRP A 49 8.36 1.66 -3.15
N GLU A 50 7.67 1.26 -4.21
CA GLU A 50 6.35 1.77 -4.54
C GLU A 50 5.34 0.63 -4.54
N ASP A 51 4.12 0.93 -4.10
CA ASP A 51 3.02 -0.02 -4.11
C ASP A 51 2.06 0.37 -5.23
N ILE A 52 1.70 -0.61 -6.04
CA ILE A 52 0.88 -0.39 -7.22
C ILE A 52 -0.39 -1.23 -7.12
N CYS A 53 -1.56 -0.58 -7.13
CA CYS A 53 -2.82 -1.29 -7.03
C CYS A 53 -3.11 -2.08 -8.32
N PRO A 54 -4.01 -3.09 -8.24
CA PRO A 54 -4.30 -3.93 -9.41
C PRO A 54 -4.77 -3.17 -10.64
N LYS A 55 -5.50 -2.07 -10.43
CA LYS A 55 -6.01 -1.26 -11.54
C LYS A 55 -4.89 -0.57 -12.31
N CYS A 56 -3.83 -0.17 -11.62
CA CYS A 56 -2.71 0.50 -12.25
C CYS A 56 -1.79 -0.47 -12.99
N GLN A 57 -1.96 -1.77 -12.76
CA GLN A 57 -1.17 -2.79 -13.44
C GLN A 57 -1.76 -3.18 -14.78
N GLU A 58 -3.01 -2.83 -15.00
CA GLU A 58 -3.69 -3.13 -16.25
C GLU A 58 -3.47 -2.01 -17.25
N GLY A 59 -2.51 -1.99 -17.87
CA GLY A 59 -2.37 -0.87 -18.71
C GLY A 59 -1.31 -0.78 -19.60
#